data_9ab4b99e2e246a9758ff5770e151ecb8
#
_entry.id   9ab4b99e2e246a9758ff5770e151ecb8
#
_cell.length_a   1.000
_cell.length_b   1.000
_cell.length_c   1.000
_cell.angle_alpha   90.00
_cell.angle_beta   90.00
_cell.angle_gamma   90.00
#
_symmetry.space_group_name_H-M   'P 1'
#
loop_
_entity.id
_entity.type
_entity.pdbx_description
1 polymer ?
#
loop_
_entity_poly.entity_id
_entity_poly.type
_entity_poly.pdbx_seq_one_letter_code
_entity_poly.pdbx_strand_id
1 'polypeptide(L)'
;AEVNIVAPTNLMPKEIEKFGVNTFTDMKKGLKDCDIVMMLRLQNERMTSSYLSSNREYYEYYGLTPDKLEHAKSNALIMHPGPMNRGIEIDTMLADDINKSVIKEQVELGVAVRMACLKIFCT
;
A
#
# COMPACT_ATOMS: atom_id res chain seq x y z
N ALA A 1 0.66 16.95 2.86
CA ALA A 1 -0.29 15.85 2.73
C ALA A 1 -0.56 15.25 4.10
N GLU A 2 -1.79 14.87 4.36
CA GLU A 2 -2.13 14.05 5.52
C GLU A 2 -1.86 12.58 5.15
N VAL A 3 -1.17 11.85 6.02
CA VAL A 3 -0.76 10.48 5.76
C VAL A 3 -1.32 9.54 6.83
N ASN A 4 -2.07 8.54 6.38
CA ASN A 4 -2.58 7.46 7.20
C ASN A 4 -1.75 6.19 6.94
N ILE A 5 -1.29 5.53 7.99
CA ILE A 5 -0.61 4.23 7.93
C ILE A 5 -1.53 3.18 8.55
N VAL A 6 -1.78 2.12 7.80
CA VAL A 6 -2.60 0.99 8.24
C VAL A 6 -1.76 -0.27 8.26
N ALA A 7 -1.65 -0.92 9.40
CA ALA A 7 -0.93 -2.17 9.55
C ALA A 7 -1.41 -2.93 10.80
N PRO A 8 -1.19 -4.26 10.88
CA PRO A 8 -1.30 -4.99 12.13
C PRO A 8 -0.38 -4.39 13.20
N THR A 9 -0.79 -4.45 14.45
CA THR A 9 -0.03 -3.84 15.57
C THR A 9 1.42 -4.32 15.64
N ASN A 10 1.66 -5.60 15.34
CA ASN A 10 2.99 -6.21 15.36
C ASN A 10 3.88 -5.80 14.16
N LEU A 11 3.31 -5.24 13.11
CA LEU A 11 4.02 -4.71 11.95
C LEU A 11 4.09 -3.18 11.95
N MET A 12 3.38 -2.52 12.89
CA MET A 12 3.42 -1.06 13.00
C MET A 12 4.77 -0.63 13.59
N PRO A 13 5.56 0.21 12.88
CA PRO A 13 6.83 0.68 13.42
C PRO A 13 6.63 1.48 14.70
N LYS A 14 7.46 1.21 15.70
CA LYS A 14 7.45 2.00 16.93
C LYS A 14 7.77 3.46 16.63
N GLU A 15 7.04 4.36 17.29
CA GLU A 15 7.26 5.81 17.19
C GLU A 15 7.03 6.41 15.78
N ILE A 16 6.37 5.69 14.87
CA ILE A 16 6.08 6.19 13.51
C ILE A 16 5.28 7.50 13.54
N GLU A 17 4.49 7.72 14.59
CA GLU A 17 3.71 8.94 14.80
C GLU A 17 4.58 10.19 14.93
N LYS A 18 5.86 10.06 15.30
CA LYS A 18 6.81 11.18 15.34
C LYS A 18 7.04 11.83 13.95
N PHE A 19 6.68 11.11 12.87
CA PHE A 19 6.71 11.65 11.51
C PHE A 19 5.46 12.43 11.13
N GLY A 20 4.53 12.66 12.07
CA GLY A 20 3.30 13.40 11.82
C GLY A 20 2.28 12.63 11.00
N VAL A 21 2.26 11.32 11.09
CA VAL A 21 1.31 10.44 10.42
C VAL A 21 0.26 9.90 11.40
N ASN A 22 -0.92 9.57 10.88
CA ASN A 22 -1.97 8.88 11.65
C ASN A 22 -1.78 7.37 11.51
N THR A 23 -2.03 6.62 12.57
CA THR A 23 -1.90 5.16 12.59
C THR A 23 -3.23 4.47 12.82
N PHE A 24 -3.49 3.40 12.07
CA PHE A 24 -4.71 2.61 12.15
C PHE A 24 -4.39 1.12 12.09
N THR A 25 -5.15 0.33 12.82
CA THR A 25 -5.16 -1.14 12.71
C THR A 25 -6.37 -1.66 11.95
N ASP A 26 -7.31 -0.78 11.60
CA ASP A 26 -8.53 -1.06 10.86
C ASP A 26 -8.45 -0.36 9.48
N MET A 27 -8.50 -1.16 8.40
CA MET A 27 -8.45 -0.66 7.03
C MET A 27 -9.57 0.34 6.73
N LYS A 28 -10.79 0.08 7.18
CA LYS A 28 -11.94 0.95 6.90
C LYS A 28 -11.77 2.34 7.47
N LYS A 29 -11.21 2.41 8.68
CA LYS A 29 -10.92 3.71 9.34
C LYS A 29 -9.77 4.44 8.67
N GLY A 30 -8.70 3.72 8.34
CA GLY A 30 -7.52 4.31 7.71
C GLY A 30 -7.74 4.76 6.27
N LEU A 31 -8.65 4.12 5.54
CA LEU A 31 -9.00 4.48 4.16
C LEU A 31 -10.00 5.63 4.06
N LYS A 32 -10.66 5.97 5.16
CA LYS A 32 -11.73 6.97 5.14
C LYS A 32 -11.27 8.27 4.48
N ASP A 33 -12.02 8.68 3.45
CA ASP A 33 -11.84 9.94 2.71
C ASP A 33 -10.44 10.12 2.07
N CYS A 34 -9.66 9.05 1.91
CA CYS A 34 -8.35 9.11 1.24
C CYS A 34 -8.48 9.38 -0.26
N ASP A 35 -7.58 10.22 -0.78
CA ASP A 35 -7.44 10.50 -2.22
C ASP A 35 -6.56 9.45 -2.93
N ILE A 36 -5.62 8.86 -2.20
CA ILE A 36 -4.66 7.87 -2.70
C ILE A 36 -4.59 6.72 -1.71
N VAL A 37 -4.64 5.51 -2.23
CA VAL A 37 -4.43 4.27 -1.48
C VAL A 37 -3.20 3.57 -2.04
N MET A 38 -2.10 3.60 -1.30
CA MET A 38 -0.86 2.93 -1.70
C MET A 38 -0.72 1.63 -0.93
N MET A 39 -0.78 0.51 -1.63
CA MET A 39 -0.49 -0.80 -1.07
C MET A 39 1.00 -1.09 -1.13
N LEU A 40 1.50 -1.83 -0.14
CA LEU A 40 2.89 -2.26 -0.08
C LEU A 40 2.96 -3.78 -0.05
N ARG A 41 3.99 -4.33 -0.69
CA ARG A 41 4.22 -5.76 -0.75
C ARG A 41 4.46 -6.36 0.63
N LEU A 42 3.73 -7.42 0.95
CA LEU A 42 4.03 -8.27 2.09
C LEU A 42 5.24 -9.15 1.76
N GLN A 43 6.37 -8.90 2.43
CA GLN A 43 7.62 -9.63 2.19
C GLN A 43 7.67 -10.91 3.02
N ASN A 44 6.88 -11.93 2.64
CA ASN A 44 6.81 -13.21 3.35
C ASN A 44 8.18 -13.89 3.49
N GLU A 45 9.06 -13.73 2.50
CA GLU A 45 10.41 -14.28 2.50
C GLU A 45 11.33 -13.71 3.59
N ARG A 46 11.01 -12.55 4.14
CA ARG A 46 11.77 -11.88 5.21
C ARG A 46 11.13 -12.00 6.59
N MET A 47 9.93 -12.56 6.63
CA MET A 47 9.17 -12.65 7.87
C MET A 47 9.33 -14.07 8.45
N THR A 48 9.86 -14.17 9.64
CA THR A 48 9.77 -15.42 10.43
C THR A 48 8.29 -15.71 10.71
N SER A 49 7.89 -16.95 10.59
CA SER A 49 6.52 -17.48 10.62
C SER A 49 5.63 -17.05 11.81
N SER A 50 6.15 -16.25 12.73
CA SER A 50 5.44 -15.81 13.94
C SER A 50 4.69 -14.49 13.83
N TYR A 51 4.84 -13.76 12.71
CA TYR A 51 4.24 -12.40 12.58
C TYR A 51 2.85 -12.37 11.94
N LEU A 52 2.52 -13.35 11.11
CA LEU A 52 1.21 -13.45 10.46
C LEU A 52 0.74 -14.90 10.50
N SER A 53 -0.51 -15.10 10.88
CA SER A 53 -1.11 -16.44 10.99
C SER A 53 -1.30 -17.12 9.64
N SER A 54 -1.63 -16.36 8.59
CA SER A 54 -1.66 -16.84 7.19
C SER A 54 -1.82 -15.70 6.18
N ASN A 55 -1.45 -15.93 4.91
CA ASN A 55 -1.72 -14.99 3.81
C ASN A 55 -3.21 -14.73 3.62
N ARG A 56 -4.05 -15.73 3.84
CA ARG A 56 -5.50 -15.61 3.75
C ARG A 56 -6.06 -14.66 4.79
N GLU A 57 -5.63 -14.80 6.03
CA GLU A 57 -6.04 -13.91 7.11
C GLU A 57 -5.54 -12.48 6.88
N TYR A 58 -4.30 -12.31 6.41
CA TYR A 58 -3.79 -11.00 6.03
C TYR A 58 -4.65 -10.37 4.93
N TYR A 59 -4.99 -11.10 3.87
CA TYR A 59 -5.86 -10.61 2.80
C TYR A 59 -7.23 -10.19 3.33
N GLU A 60 -7.81 -10.99 4.21
CA GLU A 60 -9.12 -10.71 4.80
C GLU A 60 -9.13 -9.38 5.57
N TYR A 61 -8.11 -9.12 6.38
CA TYR A 61 -8.06 -7.91 7.22
C TYR A 61 -7.38 -6.72 6.54
N TYR A 62 -6.32 -6.94 5.80
CA TYR A 62 -5.43 -5.90 5.27
C TYR A 62 -5.26 -5.90 3.74
N GLY A 63 -5.75 -6.89 3.03
CA GLY A 63 -5.80 -6.86 1.57
C GLY A 63 -6.78 -5.81 1.09
N LEU A 64 -6.40 -5.03 0.08
CA LEU A 64 -7.30 -4.07 -0.55
C LEU A 64 -8.28 -4.80 -1.46
N THR A 65 -9.55 -4.73 -1.11
CA THR A 65 -10.69 -5.32 -1.83
C THR A 65 -11.66 -4.22 -2.28
N PRO A 66 -12.55 -4.47 -3.25
CA PRO A 66 -13.51 -3.46 -3.72
C PRO A 66 -14.34 -2.85 -2.60
N ASP A 67 -14.86 -3.66 -1.68
CA ASP A 67 -15.67 -3.20 -0.55
C ASP A 67 -14.88 -2.33 0.44
N LYS A 68 -13.58 -2.61 0.65
CA LYS A 68 -12.74 -1.76 1.48
C LYS A 68 -12.41 -0.44 0.79
N LEU A 69 -12.18 -0.47 -0.53
CA LEU A 69 -11.89 0.75 -1.30
C LEU A 69 -13.06 1.75 -1.30
N GLU A 70 -14.30 1.28 -1.11
CA GLU A 70 -15.48 2.17 -0.99
C GLU A 70 -15.39 3.15 0.19
N HIS A 71 -14.54 2.90 1.17
CA HIS A 71 -14.31 3.83 2.28
C HIS A 71 -13.41 5.01 1.91
N ALA A 72 -12.63 4.90 0.83
CA ALA A 72 -11.88 6.00 0.25
C ALA A 72 -12.80 6.87 -0.62
N LYS A 73 -12.30 7.99 -1.11
CA LYS A 73 -13.06 8.81 -2.05
C LYS A 73 -13.37 8.04 -3.34
N SER A 74 -14.49 8.36 -3.98
CA SER A 74 -14.93 7.68 -5.20
C SER A 74 -13.93 7.77 -6.35
N ASN A 75 -13.12 8.82 -6.38
CA ASN A 75 -12.05 9.07 -7.34
C ASN A 75 -10.65 8.72 -6.80
N ALA A 76 -10.56 7.98 -5.69
CA ALA A 76 -9.28 7.59 -5.12
C ALA A 76 -8.45 6.76 -6.10
N LEU A 77 -7.16 7.06 -6.17
CA LEU A 77 -6.21 6.33 -7.01
C LEU A 77 -5.54 5.20 -6.20
N ILE A 78 -5.31 4.08 -6.87
CA ILE A 78 -4.62 2.93 -6.31
C ILE A 78 -3.18 2.93 -6.80
N MET A 79 -2.24 2.81 -5.87
CA MET A 79 -0.81 2.76 -6.12
C MET A 79 -0.18 1.51 -5.51
N HIS A 80 0.91 1.07 -6.07
CA HIS A 80 1.79 0.02 -5.54
C HIS A 80 3.17 0.13 -6.20
N PRO A 81 4.27 0.16 -5.48
CA PRO A 81 5.60 0.34 -6.07
C PRO A 81 6.08 -0.86 -6.90
N GLY A 82 5.36 -2.01 -6.85
CA GLY A 82 5.77 -3.27 -7.47
C GLY A 82 7.03 -3.89 -6.86
N PRO A 83 7.24 -5.19 -7.06
CA PRO A 83 6.24 -6.17 -7.52
C PRO A 83 5.14 -6.40 -6.49
N MET A 84 3.93 -6.79 -6.93
CA MET A 84 2.79 -7.04 -6.04
C MET A 84 2.51 -8.54 -5.88
N ASN A 85 1.91 -8.93 -4.75
CA ASN A 85 1.36 -10.26 -4.52
C ASN A 85 -0.17 -10.18 -4.64
N ARG A 86 -0.68 -10.51 -5.82
CA ARG A 86 -2.13 -10.52 -6.11
C ARG A 86 -2.85 -11.50 -5.19
N GLY A 87 -3.97 -11.09 -4.62
CA GLY A 87 -4.72 -11.91 -3.67
C GLY A 87 -4.10 -12.01 -2.27
N ILE A 88 -3.10 -11.16 -1.95
CA ILE A 88 -2.51 -11.02 -0.60
C ILE A 88 -2.67 -9.58 -0.11
N GLU A 89 -1.93 -8.62 -0.65
CA GLU A 89 -2.10 -7.22 -0.26
C GLU A 89 -3.11 -6.46 -1.14
N ILE A 90 -3.40 -6.97 -2.34
CA ILE A 90 -4.34 -6.32 -3.27
C ILE A 90 -5.12 -7.34 -4.10
N ASP A 91 -6.40 -7.08 -4.29
CA ASP A 91 -7.26 -7.85 -5.19
C ASP A 91 -6.83 -7.64 -6.65
N THR A 92 -6.85 -8.73 -7.45
CA THR A 92 -6.46 -8.69 -8.85
C THR A 92 -7.31 -7.72 -9.68
N MET A 93 -8.61 -7.65 -9.41
CA MET A 93 -9.51 -6.75 -10.15
C MET A 93 -9.17 -5.28 -9.90
N LEU A 94 -8.78 -4.93 -8.67
CA LEU A 94 -8.37 -3.57 -8.35
C LEU A 94 -6.99 -3.22 -8.92
N ALA A 95 -6.06 -4.16 -8.90
CA ALA A 95 -4.72 -3.96 -9.47
C ALA A 95 -4.78 -3.63 -10.97
N ASP A 96 -5.75 -4.19 -11.67
CA ASP A 96 -5.93 -4.05 -13.12
C ASP A 96 -7.06 -3.07 -13.51
N ASP A 97 -7.66 -2.36 -12.55
CA ASP A 97 -8.71 -1.37 -12.82
C ASP A 97 -8.13 -0.15 -13.55
N ILE A 98 -8.45 -0.02 -14.82
CA ILE A 98 -7.95 1.05 -15.71
C ILE A 98 -8.38 2.46 -15.30
N ASN A 99 -9.41 2.60 -14.47
CA ASN A 99 -9.95 3.89 -14.03
C ASN A 99 -9.34 4.36 -12.70
N LYS A 100 -8.85 3.44 -11.88
CA LYS A 100 -8.37 3.73 -10.53
C LYS A 100 -6.93 3.36 -10.29
N SER A 101 -6.42 2.30 -10.94
CA SER A 101 -5.05 1.82 -10.74
C SER A 101 -4.07 2.60 -11.60
N VAL A 102 -3.08 3.22 -10.97
CA VAL A 102 -1.93 3.88 -11.63
C VAL A 102 -0.63 3.14 -11.34
N ILE A 103 -0.73 1.85 -11.02
CA ILE A 103 0.42 1.01 -10.63
C ILE A 103 1.44 0.89 -11.77
N LYS A 104 0.95 0.68 -12.99
CA LYS A 104 1.81 0.55 -14.16
C LYS A 104 2.60 1.83 -14.41
N GLU A 105 1.91 2.96 -14.44
CA GLU A 105 2.51 4.28 -14.64
C GLU A 105 3.51 4.60 -13.52
N GLN A 106 3.17 4.28 -12.28
CA GLN A 106 4.06 4.47 -11.13
C GLN A 106 5.37 3.69 -11.30
N VAL A 107 5.30 2.43 -11.71
CA VAL A 107 6.49 1.58 -11.92
C VAL A 107 7.35 2.12 -13.07
N GLU A 108 6.73 2.48 -14.19
CA GLU A 108 7.43 3.06 -15.36
C GLU A 108 8.11 4.40 -15.00
N LEU A 109 7.39 5.32 -14.38
CA LEU A 109 7.93 6.61 -13.95
C LEU A 109 9.01 6.47 -12.87
N GLY A 110 8.93 5.44 -12.04
CA GLY A 110 9.94 5.14 -11.04
C GLY A 110 11.34 4.91 -11.63
N VAL A 111 11.44 4.38 -12.84
CA VAL A 111 12.73 4.24 -13.56
C VAL A 111 13.27 5.62 -13.95
N ALA A 112 12.44 6.47 -14.54
CA ALA A 112 12.82 7.81 -14.94
C ALA A 112 13.27 8.68 -13.75
N VAL A 113 12.56 8.60 -12.62
CA VAL A 113 12.92 9.31 -11.39
C VAL A 113 14.28 8.84 -10.85
N ARG A 114 14.53 7.53 -10.81
CA ARG A 114 15.84 7.00 -10.37
C ARG A 114 16.96 7.45 -11.29
N MET A 115 16.77 7.46 -12.61
CA MET A 115 17.74 7.97 -13.58
C MET A 115 18.04 9.45 -13.34
N ALA A 116 17.01 10.26 -13.09
CA ALA A 116 17.18 11.68 -12.75
C ALA A 116 17.98 11.88 -11.45
N CYS A 117 17.66 11.13 -10.40
CA CYS A 117 18.40 11.16 -9.13
C CYS A 117 19.88 10.80 -9.34
N LEU A 118 20.17 9.72 -10.05
CA LEU A 118 21.56 9.32 -10.37
C LEU A 118 22.29 10.42 -11.15
N LYS A 119 21.63 11.02 -12.13
CA LYS A 119 22.22 12.10 -12.92
C LYS A 119 22.55 13.33 -12.06
N ILE A 120 21.70 13.67 -11.08
CA ILE A 120 21.89 14.85 -10.21
C ILE A 120 22.96 14.60 -9.15
N PHE A 121 22.98 13.43 -8.54
CA PHE A 121 23.79 13.16 -7.36
C PHE A 121 25.10 12.40 -7.64
N CYS A 122 25.26 11.82 -8.82
CA CYS A 122 26.42 11.01 -9.18
C CYS A 122 27.28 11.64 -10.30
N THR A 123 27.14 12.93 -10.53
CA THR A 123 27.99 13.69 -11.49
C THR A 123 29.03 14.52 -10.77
#